data_4a0fcff91f3a0fc9d52248c556b06482
#
_entry.id   4a0fcff91f3a0fc9d52248c556b06482
#
_cell.length_a   1.000
_cell.length_b   1.000
_cell.length_c   1.000
_cell.angle_alpha   90.00
_cell.angle_beta   90.00
_cell.angle_gamma   90.00
#
_symmetry.space_group_name_H-M   'P 1'
#
loop_
_entity.id
_entity.type
_entity.pdbx_description
1 polymer ?
#
loop_
_entity_poly.entity_id
_entity_poly.type
_entity_poly.pdbx_seq_one_letter_code
_entity_poly.pdbx_strand_id
1 'polypeptide(L)'
;AMILDVSDRRFDTEFVKEKTKIYKHNILNSDKSEVLFNLGRVAEATKLHVGKTMEAKQGDGMVFVNCMEKLSMNAPRDTLQVRLNAALDAGIDGITLSAGLHLGSFALMADNPRFRDAKLGIIVSSVRALQLFLRKTTKLNRLPDFVVIEGPLAGGHLGFGMDWAQYDLATIVAEIAAYLKKEQLDIPLIPAGGIFTGTDAVEFLEKGAAAVQVATRFTVAKECGLPDKVKQEYFTAREENIVVNTVSPTGYPMRMLTSTPALAISRKKRSCRP
;
A
#
# COMPACT_ATOMS: atom_id res chain seq x y z
N ALA A 1 4.08 -2.62 9.55
CA ALA A 1 4.52 -3.94 9.18
C ALA A 1 5.50 -4.47 10.22
N MET A 2 5.50 -5.77 10.46
CA MET A 2 6.43 -6.46 11.33
C MET A 2 7.49 -7.13 10.46
N ILE A 3 8.74 -7.11 10.92
CA ILE A 3 9.84 -7.78 10.23
C ILE A 3 9.96 -9.18 10.79
N LEU A 4 10.05 -10.17 9.91
CA LEU A 4 10.30 -11.56 10.26
C LEU A 4 11.80 -11.77 10.34
N ASP A 5 12.25 -12.39 11.42
CA ASP A 5 13.60 -12.95 11.45
C ASP A 5 13.65 -14.15 10.50
N VAL A 6 14.49 -14.05 9.48
CA VAL A 6 14.59 -15.06 8.42
C VAL A 6 15.21 -16.35 8.93
N SER A 7 16.05 -16.29 9.97
CA SER A 7 16.80 -17.43 10.50
C SER A 7 15.89 -18.42 11.23
N ASP A 8 14.98 -17.93 12.09
CA ASP A 8 14.09 -18.76 12.90
C ASP A 8 12.61 -18.63 12.55
N ARG A 9 12.28 -17.79 11.56
CA ARG A 9 10.91 -17.52 11.07
C ARG A 9 9.97 -16.98 12.14
N ARG A 10 10.50 -16.26 13.11
CA ARG A 10 9.75 -15.56 14.13
C ARG A 10 9.75 -14.06 13.86
N PHE A 11 8.80 -13.37 14.47
CA PHE A 11 8.84 -11.92 14.46
C PHE A 11 10.09 -11.43 15.19
N ASP A 12 10.78 -10.46 14.60
CA ASP A 12 11.85 -9.73 15.28
C ASP A 12 11.26 -8.95 16.46
N THR A 13 11.28 -9.61 17.63
CA THR A 13 10.66 -9.08 18.86
C THR A 13 11.41 -7.86 19.39
N GLU A 14 12.72 -7.78 19.19
CA GLU A 14 13.51 -6.61 19.61
C GLU A 14 13.17 -5.40 18.75
N PHE A 15 13.08 -5.58 17.42
CA PHE A 15 12.59 -4.53 16.52
C PHE A 15 11.19 -4.05 16.92
N VAL A 16 10.27 -4.97 17.23
CA VAL A 16 8.90 -4.61 17.64
C VAL A 16 8.91 -3.83 18.95
N LYS A 17 9.72 -4.24 19.94
CA LYS A 17 9.88 -3.54 21.21
C LYS A 17 10.44 -2.13 21.01
N GLU A 18 11.50 -1.99 20.22
CA GLU A 18 12.15 -0.73 19.91
C GLU A 18 11.17 0.24 19.22
N LYS A 19 10.52 -0.21 18.17
CA LYS A 19 9.50 0.57 17.47
C LYS A 19 8.35 0.96 18.40
N THR A 20 7.92 0.07 19.30
CA THR A 20 6.86 0.36 20.26
C THR A 20 7.29 1.43 21.27
N LYS A 21 8.55 1.45 21.72
CA LYS A 21 9.07 2.51 22.58
C LYS A 21 8.98 3.89 21.91
N ILE A 22 9.33 3.96 20.62
CA ILE A 22 9.25 5.20 19.83
C ILE A 22 7.82 5.76 19.82
N TYR A 23 6.82 4.90 19.65
CA TYR A 23 5.40 5.28 19.56
C TYR A 23 4.64 5.28 20.90
N LYS A 24 5.28 4.94 22.00
CA LYS A 24 4.60 4.68 23.29
C LYS A 24 3.64 5.80 23.72
N HIS A 25 4.05 7.06 23.58
CA HIS A 25 3.20 8.20 23.95
C HIS A 25 1.94 8.32 23.08
N ASN A 26 2.02 7.92 21.82
CA ASN A 26 0.92 8.01 20.85
C ASN A 26 -0.07 6.84 21.01
N ILE A 27 0.40 5.68 21.52
CA ILE A 27 -0.41 4.46 21.68
C ILE A 27 -1.31 4.56 22.90
N LEU A 28 -0.86 5.22 23.95
CA LEU A 28 -1.54 5.26 25.25
C LEU A 28 -2.64 6.31 25.34
N ASN A 29 -2.67 7.29 24.46
CA ASN A 29 -3.71 8.30 24.44
C ASN A 29 -4.95 7.77 23.71
N SER A 30 -6.07 7.72 24.42
CA SER A 30 -7.37 7.23 23.91
C SER A 30 -8.17 8.31 23.17
N ASP A 31 -7.92 9.57 23.44
CA ASP A 31 -8.54 10.70 22.75
C ASP A 31 -7.72 11.10 21.53
N LYS A 32 -8.28 10.85 20.37
CA LYS A 32 -7.62 11.11 19.09
C LYS A 32 -7.72 12.52 18.58
N SER A 33 -8.63 13.31 19.12
CA SER A 33 -8.68 14.73 18.81
C SER A 33 -7.47 15.47 19.41
N GLU A 34 -6.88 14.90 20.46
CA GLU A 34 -5.73 15.44 21.18
C GLU A 34 -4.38 14.79 20.79
N VAL A 35 -4.40 13.65 20.08
CA VAL A 35 -3.15 12.97 19.69
C VAL A 35 -2.47 13.74 18.58
N LEU A 36 -1.56 14.60 18.95
CA LEU A 36 -0.55 15.14 18.04
C LEU A 36 0.56 14.10 17.88
N PHE A 37 0.69 13.54 16.69
CA PHE A 37 1.84 12.69 16.39
C PHE A 37 3.10 13.54 16.41
N ASN A 38 4.06 13.16 17.25
CA ASN A 38 5.38 13.77 17.20
C ASN A 38 6.07 13.38 15.89
N LEU A 39 6.21 14.34 14.99
CA LEU A 39 6.73 14.11 13.64
C LEU A 39 8.18 13.58 13.65
N GLY A 40 8.98 13.99 14.63
CA GLY A 40 10.33 13.44 14.81
C GLY A 40 10.30 11.94 15.11
N ARG A 41 9.38 11.50 15.98
CA ARG A 41 9.17 10.08 16.28
C ARG A 41 8.65 9.30 15.08
N VAL A 42 7.79 9.90 14.26
CA VAL A 42 7.32 9.28 13.01
C VAL A 42 8.49 9.09 12.05
N ALA A 43 9.37 10.09 11.91
CA ALA A 43 10.56 9.97 11.07
C ALA A 43 11.50 8.88 11.58
N GLU A 44 11.81 8.88 12.87
CA GLU A 44 12.67 7.89 13.53
C GLU A 44 12.17 6.45 13.32
N ALA A 45 10.89 6.20 13.59
CA ALA A 45 10.29 4.88 13.40
C ALA A 45 10.22 4.45 11.93
N THR A 46 10.05 5.40 11.01
CA THR A 46 10.08 5.11 9.58
C THR A 46 11.50 4.74 9.14
N LYS A 47 12.52 5.50 9.55
CA LYS A 47 13.92 5.21 9.24
C LYS A 47 14.36 3.88 9.82
N LEU A 48 14.00 3.59 11.07
CA LEU A 48 14.27 2.30 11.70
C LEU A 48 13.64 1.13 10.91
N HIS A 49 12.37 1.27 10.53
CA HIS A 49 11.68 0.23 9.80
C HIS A 49 12.28 0.00 8.39
N VAL A 50 12.51 1.07 7.66
CA VAL A 50 13.10 0.98 6.31
C VAL A 50 14.54 0.46 6.40
N GLY A 51 15.37 1.01 7.31
CA GLY A 51 16.75 0.57 7.51
C GLY A 51 16.84 -0.92 7.79
N LYS A 52 16.04 -1.42 8.75
CA LYS A 52 15.99 -2.85 9.07
C LYS A 52 15.58 -3.72 7.88
N THR A 53 14.67 -3.24 7.06
CA THR A 53 14.23 -3.95 5.85
C THR A 53 15.33 -3.96 4.79
N MET A 54 16.02 -2.85 4.59
CA MET A 54 17.11 -2.75 3.62
C MET A 54 18.34 -3.56 4.04
N GLU A 55 18.65 -3.61 5.35
CA GLU A 55 19.70 -4.49 5.89
C GLU A 55 19.39 -5.96 5.63
N ALA A 56 18.13 -6.37 5.71
CA ALA A 56 17.68 -7.74 5.46
C ALA A 56 17.56 -8.09 3.97
N LYS A 57 17.67 -7.10 3.08
CA LYS A 57 17.55 -7.29 1.64
C LYS A 57 18.67 -8.19 1.12
N GLN A 58 18.28 -9.21 0.35
CA GLN A 58 19.21 -10.10 -0.35
C GLN A 58 18.94 -10.07 -1.85
N GLY A 59 19.99 -10.03 -2.65
CA GLY A 59 19.89 -9.99 -4.12
C GLY A 59 19.49 -8.63 -4.67
N ASP A 60 19.21 -8.60 -5.97
CA ASP A 60 19.04 -7.37 -6.77
C ASP A 60 17.59 -6.87 -6.85
N GLY A 61 16.65 -7.59 -6.26
CA GLY A 61 15.24 -7.19 -6.22
C GLY A 61 15.04 -5.86 -5.51
N MET A 62 14.13 -5.02 -6.01
CA MET A 62 13.80 -3.74 -5.38
C MET A 62 12.83 -3.91 -4.22
N VAL A 63 13.02 -3.14 -3.17
CA VAL A 63 12.12 -3.05 -2.01
C VAL A 63 11.37 -1.73 -2.05
N PHE A 64 10.04 -1.82 -1.97
CA PHE A 64 9.16 -0.66 -1.98
C PHE A 64 8.42 -0.52 -0.66
N VAL A 65 8.32 0.72 -0.18
CA VAL A 65 7.37 1.02 0.88
C VAL A 65 6.02 1.42 0.28
N ASN A 66 4.94 0.79 0.73
CA ASN A 66 3.59 1.18 0.36
C ASN A 66 3.07 2.25 1.33
N CYS A 67 2.84 3.46 0.83
CA CYS A 67 2.36 4.61 1.60
C CYS A 67 0.91 4.94 1.27
N MET A 68 0.04 4.84 2.28
CA MET A 68 -1.35 5.27 2.17
C MET A 68 -1.48 6.78 2.36
N GLU A 69 -2.26 7.45 1.50
CA GLU A 69 -2.56 8.88 1.64
C GLU A 69 -3.48 9.15 2.84
N LYS A 70 -4.55 8.38 2.95
CA LYS A 70 -5.52 8.56 4.02
C LYS A 70 -5.05 7.91 5.31
N LEU A 71 -4.61 8.76 6.20
CA LEU A 71 -4.26 8.44 7.56
C LEU A 71 -5.32 9.07 8.48
N SER A 72 -5.98 8.26 9.30
CA SER A 72 -6.90 8.76 10.34
C SER A 72 -6.11 9.30 11.54
N MET A 73 -5.26 10.28 11.29
CA MET A 73 -4.35 10.89 12.26
C MET A 73 -4.50 12.40 12.22
N ASN A 74 -4.08 13.09 13.28
CA ASN A 74 -3.92 14.53 13.27
C ASN A 74 -2.79 14.93 12.31
N ALA A 75 -2.95 16.09 11.65
CA ALA A 75 -2.00 16.58 10.65
C ALA A 75 -1.62 15.50 9.59
N PRO A 76 -2.59 14.92 8.86
CA PRO A 76 -2.32 13.80 7.97
C PRO A 76 -1.34 14.15 6.86
N ARG A 77 -1.33 15.40 6.38
CA ARG A 77 -0.40 15.87 5.36
C ARG A 77 1.04 15.90 5.86
N ASP A 78 1.26 16.46 7.05
CA ASP A 78 2.62 16.58 7.62
C ASP A 78 3.16 15.21 8.00
N THR A 79 2.30 14.36 8.54
CA THR A 79 2.65 12.96 8.86
C THR A 79 3.01 12.19 7.59
N LEU A 80 2.27 12.37 6.49
CA LEU A 80 2.58 11.75 5.21
C LEU A 80 3.92 12.27 4.67
N GLN A 81 4.14 13.59 4.67
CA GLN A 81 5.39 14.21 4.22
C GLN A 81 6.60 13.66 4.96
N VAL A 82 6.50 13.58 6.28
CA VAL A 82 7.59 13.06 7.12
C VAL A 82 7.87 11.60 6.81
N ARG A 83 6.84 10.77 6.66
CA ARG A 83 7.01 9.34 6.32
C ARG A 83 7.65 9.13 4.96
N LEU A 84 7.20 9.88 3.94
CA LEU A 84 7.74 9.78 2.58
C LEU A 84 9.23 10.16 2.56
N ASN A 85 9.57 11.31 3.14
CA ASN A 85 10.97 11.77 3.16
C ASN A 85 11.86 10.88 4.04
N ALA A 86 11.40 10.45 5.20
CA ALA A 86 12.16 9.55 6.06
C ALA A 86 12.41 8.17 5.40
N ALA A 87 11.48 7.69 4.58
CA ALA A 87 11.69 6.47 3.81
C ALA A 87 12.75 6.66 2.72
N LEU A 88 12.72 7.78 1.99
CA LEU A 88 13.75 8.14 1.02
C LEU A 88 15.12 8.28 1.67
N ASP A 89 15.21 9.03 2.78
CA ASP A 89 16.45 9.23 3.54
C ASP A 89 17.06 7.92 4.05
N ALA A 90 16.22 6.95 4.39
CA ALA A 90 16.65 5.64 4.87
C ALA A 90 17.07 4.68 3.74
N GLY A 91 17.09 5.14 2.48
CA GLY A 91 17.65 4.39 1.37
C GLY A 91 16.71 3.40 0.70
N ILE A 92 15.38 3.50 0.89
CA ILE A 92 14.42 2.64 0.17
C ILE A 92 14.60 2.70 -1.34
N ASP A 93 14.43 1.60 -2.06
CA ASP A 93 14.53 1.59 -3.53
C ASP A 93 13.39 2.36 -4.18
N GLY A 94 12.20 2.32 -3.58
CA GLY A 94 11.06 3.06 -4.10
C GLY A 94 9.86 3.17 -3.16
N ILE A 95 8.87 3.93 -3.60
CA ILE A 95 7.62 4.16 -2.88
C ILE A 95 6.43 3.89 -3.79
N THR A 96 5.49 3.08 -3.34
CA THR A 96 4.18 2.92 -3.98
C THR A 96 3.14 3.72 -3.19
N LEU A 97 2.46 4.64 -3.86
CA LEU A 97 1.43 5.49 -3.26
C LEU A 97 0.06 4.85 -3.42
N SER A 98 -0.64 4.60 -2.31
CA SER A 98 -1.89 3.83 -2.27
C SER A 98 -2.99 4.47 -1.41
N ALA A 99 -4.20 3.94 -1.49
CA ALA A 99 -5.36 4.35 -0.69
C ALA A 99 -5.62 5.86 -0.70
N GLY A 100 -5.67 6.42 -1.90
CA GLY A 100 -5.93 7.83 -2.20
C GLY A 100 -5.43 8.22 -3.58
N LEU A 101 -5.78 9.42 -4.04
CA LEU A 101 -5.35 9.94 -5.35
C LEU A 101 -3.94 10.53 -5.33
N HIS A 102 -3.37 10.77 -4.17
CA HIS A 102 -2.00 11.28 -3.98
C HIS A 102 -1.65 12.54 -4.80
N LEU A 103 -2.65 13.41 -5.02
CA LEU A 103 -2.50 14.59 -5.89
C LEU A 103 -1.41 15.58 -5.47
N GLY A 104 -0.98 15.52 -4.21
CA GLY A 104 0.07 16.39 -3.66
C GLY A 104 1.34 15.65 -3.21
N SER A 105 1.35 14.32 -3.23
CA SER A 105 2.42 13.55 -2.56
C SER A 105 3.79 13.70 -3.21
N PHE A 106 3.86 13.85 -4.53
CA PHE A 106 5.14 14.14 -5.21
C PHE A 106 5.71 15.50 -4.78
N ALA A 107 4.85 16.52 -4.62
CA ALA A 107 5.28 17.82 -4.14
C ALA A 107 5.83 17.77 -2.69
N LEU A 108 5.32 16.85 -1.85
CA LEU A 108 5.84 16.66 -0.49
C LEU A 108 7.26 16.08 -0.45
N MET A 109 7.72 15.50 -1.54
CA MET A 109 9.04 14.87 -1.68
C MET A 109 9.99 15.69 -2.57
N ALA A 110 9.51 16.75 -3.22
CA ALA A 110 10.24 17.43 -4.30
C ALA A 110 11.62 17.96 -3.89
N ASP A 111 11.77 18.37 -2.63
CA ASP A 111 13.03 18.88 -2.08
C ASP A 111 13.96 17.77 -1.56
N ASN A 112 13.52 16.52 -1.56
CA ASN A 112 14.36 15.41 -1.11
C ASN A 112 15.39 15.05 -2.19
N PRO A 113 16.69 14.92 -1.85
CA PRO A 113 17.74 14.60 -2.83
C PRO A 113 17.46 13.32 -3.64
N ARG A 114 16.79 12.33 -3.02
CA ARG A 114 16.47 11.07 -3.67
C ARG A 114 15.16 11.06 -4.47
N PHE A 115 14.45 12.20 -4.52
CA PHE A 115 13.17 12.29 -5.24
C PHE A 115 13.28 11.91 -6.73
N ARG A 116 14.43 12.20 -7.34
CA ARG A 116 14.66 11.87 -8.77
C ARG A 116 15.13 10.43 -9.00
N ASP A 117 15.83 9.85 -8.03
CA ASP A 117 16.51 8.56 -8.17
C ASP A 117 15.63 7.39 -7.71
N ALA A 118 14.87 7.58 -6.63
CA ALA A 118 13.98 6.55 -6.12
C ALA A 118 12.83 6.27 -7.10
N LYS A 119 12.41 5.00 -7.17
CA LYS A 119 11.28 4.59 -8.00
C LYS A 119 9.96 4.95 -7.33
N LEU A 120 9.15 5.75 -7.99
CA LEU A 120 7.88 6.24 -7.45
C LEU A 120 6.72 5.72 -8.30
N GLY A 121 5.85 4.94 -7.68
CA GLY A 121 4.65 4.40 -8.32
C GLY A 121 3.36 4.87 -7.65
N ILE A 122 2.27 4.77 -8.39
CA ILE A 122 0.92 5.07 -7.90
C ILE A 122 -0.02 3.90 -8.17
N ILE A 123 -0.98 3.71 -7.28
CA ILE A 123 -2.10 2.78 -7.48
C ILE A 123 -3.32 3.56 -7.95
N VAL A 124 -3.90 3.15 -9.07
CA VAL A 124 -5.13 3.71 -9.64
C VAL A 124 -6.10 2.61 -10.04
N SER A 125 -7.39 2.93 -10.08
CA SER A 125 -8.45 2.00 -10.51
C SER A 125 -9.24 2.56 -11.72
N SER A 126 -8.76 3.61 -12.37
CA SER A 126 -9.40 4.19 -13.56
C SER A 126 -8.48 5.15 -14.30
N VAL A 127 -8.77 5.35 -15.60
CA VAL A 127 -8.13 6.39 -16.43
C VAL A 127 -8.26 7.77 -15.80
N ARG A 128 -9.45 8.10 -15.25
CA ARG A 128 -9.68 9.41 -14.64
C ARG A 128 -8.76 9.67 -13.44
N ALA A 129 -8.56 8.66 -12.59
CA ALA A 129 -7.64 8.78 -11.44
C ALA A 129 -6.20 9.05 -11.92
N LEU A 130 -5.74 8.31 -12.93
CA LEU A 130 -4.42 8.52 -13.53
C LEU A 130 -4.28 9.92 -14.15
N GLN A 131 -5.26 10.37 -14.91
CA GLN A 131 -5.27 11.71 -15.52
C GLN A 131 -5.13 12.82 -14.47
N LEU A 132 -5.89 12.72 -13.38
CA LEU A 132 -5.82 13.70 -12.28
C LEU A 132 -4.45 13.74 -11.63
N PHE A 133 -3.85 12.57 -11.42
CA PHE A 133 -2.50 12.46 -10.88
C PHE A 133 -1.45 13.05 -11.83
N LEU A 134 -1.43 12.65 -13.09
CA LEU A 134 -0.46 13.12 -14.08
C LEU A 134 -0.50 14.64 -14.27
N ARG A 135 -1.68 15.26 -14.28
CA ARG A 135 -1.81 16.73 -14.34
C ARG A 135 -1.06 17.45 -13.20
N LYS A 136 -0.91 16.81 -12.04
CA LYS A 136 -0.20 17.39 -10.89
C LYS A 136 1.30 17.13 -10.98
N THR A 137 1.70 15.92 -11.36
CA THR A 137 3.10 15.52 -11.38
C THR A 137 3.86 16.11 -12.57
N THR A 138 3.20 16.33 -13.71
CA THR A 138 3.78 17.04 -14.86
C THR A 138 4.28 18.44 -14.48
N LYS A 139 3.59 19.14 -13.58
CA LYS A 139 4.04 20.46 -13.08
C LYS A 139 5.35 20.40 -12.30
N LEU A 140 5.75 19.24 -11.80
CA LEU A 140 7.00 18.99 -11.11
C LEU A 140 8.08 18.44 -12.04
N ASN A 141 7.77 18.31 -13.33
CA ASN A 141 8.61 17.62 -14.30
C ASN A 141 9.04 16.23 -13.80
N ARG A 142 8.09 15.48 -13.24
CA ARG A 142 8.30 14.14 -12.67
C ARG A 142 7.07 13.27 -12.90
N LEU A 143 7.19 12.28 -13.78
CA LEU A 143 6.19 11.25 -13.98
C LEU A 143 6.41 10.09 -12.99
N PRO A 144 5.40 9.26 -12.71
CA PRO A 144 5.62 8.01 -11.98
C PRO A 144 6.47 7.05 -12.81
N ASP A 145 7.30 6.24 -12.14
CA ASP A 145 8.12 5.22 -12.79
C ASP A 145 7.29 3.98 -13.19
N PHE A 146 6.14 3.78 -12.55
CA PHE A 146 5.18 2.73 -12.85
C PHE A 146 3.79 3.07 -12.32
N VAL A 147 2.79 2.41 -12.87
CA VAL A 147 1.40 2.51 -12.43
C VAL A 147 0.88 1.11 -12.08
N VAL A 148 0.47 0.91 -10.83
CA VAL A 148 -0.30 -0.26 -10.43
C VAL A 148 -1.76 -0.01 -10.74
N ILE A 149 -2.37 -0.93 -11.47
CA ILE A 149 -3.80 -0.87 -11.83
C ILE A 149 -4.53 -1.85 -10.92
N GLU A 150 -5.25 -1.31 -9.95
CA GLU A 150 -5.99 -2.11 -8.99
C GLU A 150 -7.39 -2.41 -9.50
N GLY A 151 -7.68 -3.70 -9.69
CA GLY A 151 -8.98 -4.19 -10.12
C GLY A 151 -9.95 -4.43 -8.97
N PRO A 152 -11.22 -4.77 -9.30
CA PRO A 152 -12.29 -4.94 -8.32
C PRO A 152 -12.09 -6.13 -7.38
N LEU A 153 -11.24 -7.10 -7.72
CA LEU A 153 -10.94 -8.26 -6.89
C LEU A 153 -9.75 -8.04 -5.93
N ALA A 154 -9.20 -6.84 -5.86
CA ALA A 154 -8.15 -6.52 -4.90
C ALA A 154 -8.62 -6.67 -3.45
N GLY A 155 -7.72 -7.06 -2.56
CA GLY A 155 -7.95 -7.14 -1.12
C GLY A 155 -7.70 -5.79 -0.43
N GLY A 156 -8.33 -5.57 0.71
CA GLY A 156 -8.21 -4.31 1.44
C GLY A 156 -9.09 -3.20 0.86
N HIS A 157 -8.60 -1.96 0.91
CA HIS A 157 -9.35 -0.81 0.38
C HIS A 157 -9.50 -0.91 -1.14
N LEU A 158 -10.71 -0.64 -1.62
CA LEU A 158 -11.02 -0.63 -3.04
C LEU A 158 -11.07 0.80 -3.59
N GLY A 159 -10.56 1.00 -4.79
CA GLY A 159 -10.73 2.22 -5.58
C GLY A 159 -12.11 2.35 -6.24
N PHE A 160 -13.06 1.50 -5.84
CA PHE A 160 -14.43 1.41 -6.36
C PHE A 160 -15.44 1.70 -5.25
N GLY A 161 -16.68 1.99 -5.64
CA GLY A 161 -17.83 2.02 -4.73
C GLY A 161 -18.33 0.62 -4.36
N MET A 162 -19.55 0.56 -3.81
CA MET A 162 -20.22 -0.73 -3.53
C MET A 162 -20.68 -1.45 -4.81
N ASP A 163 -20.58 -0.77 -5.95
CA ASP A 163 -20.80 -1.28 -7.31
C ASP A 163 -19.57 -1.96 -7.93
N TRP A 164 -18.56 -2.26 -7.12
CA TRP A 164 -17.27 -2.84 -7.54
C TRP A 164 -17.38 -4.04 -8.48
N ALA A 165 -18.43 -4.85 -8.34
CA ALA A 165 -18.65 -6.05 -9.17
C ALA A 165 -18.98 -5.76 -10.64
N GLN A 166 -19.26 -4.50 -10.99
CA GLN A 166 -19.52 -4.08 -12.38
C GLN A 166 -18.25 -3.82 -13.18
N TYR A 167 -17.11 -3.82 -12.53
CA TYR A 167 -15.81 -3.50 -13.13
C TYR A 167 -14.99 -4.77 -13.40
N ASP A 168 -14.13 -4.69 -14.40
CA ASP A 168 -13.23 -5.77 -14.79
C ASP A 168 -11.79 -5.26 -14.93
N LEU A 169 -10.81 -5.98 -14.37
CA LEU A 169 -9.41 -5.58 -14.38
C LEU A 169 -8.85 -5.48 -15.80
N ALA A 170 -9.15 -6.45 -16.67
CA ALA A 170 -8.61 -6.46 -18.03
C ALA A 170 -9.10 -5.25 -18.84
N THR A 171 -10.36 -4.89 -18.68
CA THR A 171 -10.96 -3.70 -19.29
C THR A 171 -10.26 -2.42 -18.82
N ILE A 172 -10.06 -2.27 -17.49
CA ILE A 172 -9.38 -1.08 -16.92
C ILE A 172 -7.94 -0.98 -17.41
N VAL A 173 -7.22 -2.10 -17.48
CA VAL A 173 -5.85 -2.16 -18.02
C VAL A 173 -5.83 -1.70 -19.48
N ALA A 174 -6.73 -2.20 -20.31
CA ALA A 174 -6.83 -1.82 -21.74
C ALA A 174 -7.12 -0.32 -21.91
N GLU A 175 -8.05 0.22 -21.11
CA GLU A 175 -8.39 1.65 -21.15
C GLU A 175 -7.20 2.54 -20.76
N ILE A 176 -6.46 2.16 -19.69
CA ILE A 176 -5.29 2.91 -19.23
C ILE A 176 -4.17 2.81 -20.24
N ALA A 177 -3.92 1.62 -20.82
CA ALA A 177 -2.91 1.44 -21.87
C ALA A 177 -3.23 2.29 -23.10
N ALA A 178 -4.48 2.30 -23.56
CA ALA A 178 -4.93 3.13 -24.67
C ALA A 178 -4.74 4.64 -24.38
N TYR A 179 -5.04 5.06 -23.16
CA TYR A 179 -4.82 6.45 -22.74
C TYR A 179 -3.33 6.81 -22.76
N LEU A 180 -2.45 6.01 -22.16
CA LEU A 180 -1.00 6.27 -22.17
C LEU A 180 -0.43 6.32 -23.58
N LYS A 181 -0.85 5.40 -24.45
CA LYS A 181 -0.45 5.39 -25.87
C LYS A 181 -0.89 6.67 -26.58
N LYS A 182 -2.12 7.13 -26.38
CA LYS A 182 -2.63 8.39 -26.93
C LYS A 182 -1.82 9.60 -26.49
N GLU A 183 -1.44 9.65 -25.22
CA GLU A 183 -0.67 10.74 -24.61
C GLU A 183 0.86 10.58 -24.87
N GLN A 184 1.29 9.54 -25.60
CA GLN A 184 2.70 9.22 -25.87
C GLN A 184 3.54 9.08 -24.57
N LEU A 185 2.95 8.49 -23.54
CA LEU A 185 3.59 8.24 -22.25
C LEU A 185 3.99 6.77 -22.15
N ASP A 186 5.29 6.53 -21.96
CA ASP A 186 5.86 5.20 -21.73
C ASP A 186 6.01 4.97 -20.23
N ILE A 187 4.92 4.53 -19.58
CA ILE A 187 4.90 4.23 -18.16
C ILE A 187 4.49 2.75 -17.97
N PRO A 188 5.34 1.93 -17.35
CA PRO A 188 5.05 0.53 -17.09
C PRO A 188 3.75 0.33 -16.30
N LEU A 189 2.90 -0.60 -16.76
CA LEU A 189 1.64 -0.96 -16.13
C LEU A 189 1.78 -2.28 -15.35
N ILE A 190 1.24 -2.32 -14.14
CA ILE A 190 1.30 -3.45 -13.23
C ILE A 190 -0.12 -3.78 -12.75
N PRO A 191 -0.87 -4.67 -13.44
CA PRO A 191 -2.18 -5.13 -12.98
C PRO A 191 -2.13 -5.80 -11.61
N ALA A 192 -3.18 -5.58 -10.79
CA ALA A 192 -3.32 -6.08 -9.43
C ALA A 192 -4.77 -6.43 -9.10
N GLY A 193 -4.99 -7.47 -8.29
CA GLY A 193 -6.30 -7.88 -7.84
C GLY A 193 -6.88 -9.06 -8.62
N GLY A 194 -7.04 -10.19 -7.92
CA GLY A 194 -7.48 -11.45 -8.51
C GLY A 194 -6.38 -12.29 -9.16
N ILE A 195 -5.17 -11.78 -9.27
CA ILE A 195 -4.03 -12.51 -9.84
C ILE A 195 -3.41 -13.40 -8.74
N PHE A 196 -3.44 -14.71 -8.94
CA PHE A 196 -2.98 -15.68 -7.96
C PHE A 196 -2.00 -16.71 -8.54
N THR A 197 -2.16 -17.12 -9.79
CA THR A 197 -1.35 -18.11 -10.47
C THR A 197 -0.45 -17.50 -11.55
N GLY A 198 0.52 -18.29 -12.04
CA GLY A 198 1.32 -17.90 -13.20
C GLY A 198 0.46 -17.75 -14.47
N THR A 199 -0.58 -18.56 -14.61
CA THR A 199 -1.53 -18.46 -15.73
C THR A 199 -2.24 -17.10 -15.74
N ASP A 200 -2.74 -16.66 -14.56
CA ASP A 200 -3.36 -15.33 -14.43
C ASP A 200 -2.38 -14.22 -14.79
N ALA A 201 -1.10 -14.39 -14.42
CA ALA A 201 -0.06 -13.41 -14.73
C ALA A 201 0.22 -13.32 -16.24
N VAL A 202 0.35 -14.47 -16.92
CA VAL A 202 0.65 -14.56 -18.36
C VAL A 202 -0.41 -13.80 -19.16
N GLU A 203 -1.67 -13.92 -18.82
CA GLU A 203 -2.77 -13.21 -19.49
C GLU A 203 -2.52 -11.70 -19.61
N PHE A 204 -2.04 -11.08 -18.53
CA PHE A 204 -1.76 -9.65 -18.50
C PHE A 204 -0.43 -9.29 -19.16
N LEU A 205 0.59 -10.13 -19.00
CA LEU A 205 1.89 -9.92 -19.65
C LEU A 205 1.78 -9.98 -21.18
N GLU A 206 0.99 -10.92 -21.73
CA GLU A 206 0.70 -11.00 -23.15
C GLU A 206 -0.07 -9.79 -23.69
N LYS A 207 -0.86 -9.14 -22.83
CA LYS A 207 -1.55 -7.88 -23.13
C LYS A 207 -0.67 -6.63 -22.97
N GLY A 208 0.63 -6.80 -22.69
CA GLY A 208 1.61 -5.72 -22.62
C GLY A 208 1.83 -5.11 -21.24
N ALA A 209 1.35 -5.75 -20.17
CA ALA A 209 1.74 -5.36 -18.82
C ALA A 209 3.23 -5.65 -18.59
N ALA A 210 3.92 -4.74 -17.90
CA ALA A 210 5.34 -4.89 -17.60
C ALA A 210 5.60 -5.90 -16.47
N ALA A 211 4.64 -6.05 -15.56
CA ALA A 211 4.66 -6.98 -14.43
C ALA A 211 3.24 -7.17 -13.90
N VAL A 212 3.05 -8.01 -12.88
CA VAL A 212 1.79 -8.16 -12.14
C VAL A 212 2.04 -8.03 -10.64
N GLN A 213 1.04 -7.56 -9.89
CA GLN A 213 1.10 -7.52 -8.44
C GLN A 213 0.29 -8.66 -7.84
N VAL A 214 0.94 -9.49 -7.03
CA VAL A 214 0.35 -10.65 -6.34
C VAL A 214 0.47 -10.43 -4.83
N ALA A 215 -0.62 -10.62 -4.09
CA ALA A 215 -0.63 -10.41 -2.65
C ALA A 215 -1.00 -11.67 -1.84
N THR A 216 -2.19 -12.23 -2.03
CA THR A 216 -2.75 -13.29 -1.18
C THR A 216 -1.84 -14.53 -1.15
N ARG A 217 -1.25 -14.91 -2.27
CA ARG A 217 -0.34 -16.06 -2.34
C ARG A 217 0.87 -15.90 -1.44
N PHE A 218 1.44 -14.69 -1.36
CA PHE A 218 2.56 -14.38 -0.46
C PHE A 218 2.11 -14.20 0.99
N THR A 219 0.87 -13.75 1.21
CA THR A 219 0.28 -13.63 2.56
C THR A 219 0.22 -14.98 3.28
N VAL A 220 -0.05 -16.06 2.55
CA VAL A 220 -0.12 -17.42 3.11
C VAL A 220 1.18 -18.21 3.00
N ALA A 221 2.21 -17.64 2.41
CA ALA A 221 3.53 -18.26 2.30
C ALA A 221 4.13 -18.54 3.69
N LYS A 222 5.01 -19.54 3.75
CA LYS A 222 5.65 -19.96 5.00
C LYS A 222 6.48 -18.83 5.62
N GLU A 223 7.10 -18.01 4.77
CA GLU A 223 7.95 -16.88 5.11
C GLU A 223 7.17 -15.65 5.58
N CYS A 224 5.86 -15.59 5.29
CA CYS A 224 5.04 -14.47 5.75
C CYS A 224 4.89 -14.48 7.26
N GLY A 225 5.10 -13.34 7.89
CA GLY A 225 5.04 -13.17 9.34
C GLY A 225 3.63 -13.21 9.96
N LEU A 226 2.58 -13.59 9.24
CA LEU A 226 1.27 -13.82 9.85
C LEU A 226 1.28 -15.08 10.70
N PRO A 227 0.59 -15.08 11.85
CA PRO A 227 0.41 -16.28 12.66
C PRO A 227 -0.26 -17.40 11.86
N ASP A 228 0.14 -18.65 12.09
CA ASP A 228 -0.40 -19.81 11.35
C ASP A 228 -1.91 -19.92 11.44
N LYS A 229 -2.50 -19.58 12.60
CA LYS A 229 -3.95 -19.51 12.77
C LYS A 229 -4.62 -18.58 11.75
N VAL A 230 -4.00 -17.44 11.47
CA VAL A 230 -4.53 -16.46 10.49
C VAL A 230 -4.33 -16.98 9.07
N LYS A 231 -3.18 -17.60 8.77
CA LYS A 231 -2.96 -18.24 7.46
C LYS A 231 -3.96 -19.34 7.19
N GLN A 232 -4.30 -20.14 8.23
CA GLN A 232 -5.29 -21.21 8.11
C GLN A 232 -6.68 -20.70 7.72
N GLU A 233 -7.07 -19.50 8.17
CA GLU A 233 -8.33 -18.86 7.76
C GLU A 233 -8.37 -18.59 6.25
N TYR A 234 -7.24 -18.23 5.63
CA TYR A 234 -7.14 -18.06 4.17
C TYR A 234 -7.25 -19.40 3.43
N PHE A 235 -6.64 -20.47 3.95
CA PHE A 235 -6.70 -21.80 3.32
C PHE A 235 -8.10 -22.43 3.36
N THR A 236 -8.89 -22.12 4.38
CA THR A 236 -10.24 -22.66 4.55
C THR A 236 -11.32 -21.74 4.02
N ALA A 237 -10.96 -20.49 3.66
CA ALA A 237 -11.92 -19.52 3.14
C ALA A 237 -12.50 -19.95 1.80
N ARG A 238 -13.80 -19.72 1.64
CA ARG A 238 -14.55 -19.85 0.40
C ARG A 238 -15.07 -18.49 -0.04
N GLU A 239 -15.70 -18.42 -1.19
CA GLU A 239 -16.22 -17.16 -1.73
C GLU A 239 -17.20 -16.47 -0.76
N GLU A 240 -18.10 -17.22 -0.12
CA GLU A 240 -19.04 -16.70 0.88
C GLU A 240 -18.35 -16.11 2.14
N ASN A 241 -17.06 -16.42 2.35
CA ASN A 241 -16.26 -15.87 3.43
C ASN A 241 -15.58 -14.57 3.07
N ILE A 242 -15.79 -14.03 1.88
CA ILE A 242 -15.21 -12.78 1.40
C ILE A 242 -16.31 -11.75 1.26
N VAL A 243 -16.14 -10.61 1.92
CA VAL A 243 -17.13 -9.53 1.88
C VAL A 243 -16.49 -8.19 1.53
N VAL A 244 -17.23 -7.37 0.81
CA VAL A 244 -16.93 -5.94 0.64
C VAL A 244 -17.88 -5.15 1.52
N ASN A 245 -17.33 -4.24 2.33
CA ASN A 245 -18.12 -3.43 3.27
C ASN A 245 -17.43 -2.09 3.54
N THR A 246 -18.13 -1.18 4.22
CA THR A 246 -17.67 0.18 4.55
C THR A 246 -17.32 0.37 6.03
N VAL A 247 -17.05 -0.72 6.76
CA VAL A 247 -16.72 -0.66 8.20
C VAL A 247 -15.33 -0.07 8.47
N SER A 248 -14.52 0.11 7.43
CA SER A 248 -13.21 0.74 7.54
C SER A 248 -13.28 2.13 8.18
N PRO A 249 -12.35 2.47 9.09
CA PRO A 249 -12.22 3.83 9.63
C PRO A 249 -12.00 4.91 8.57
N THR A 250 -11.54 4.52 7.38
CA THR A 250 -11.32 5.43 6.25
C THR A 250 -12.60 5.76 5.50
N GLY A 251 -13.69 5.01 5.72
CA GLY A 251 -14.97 5.15 5.02
C GLY A 251 -14.96 4.62 3.58
N TYR A 252 -13.85 4.05 3.10
CA TYR A 252 -13.79 3.39 1.80
C TYR A 252 -14.28 1.95 1.87
N PRO A 253 -14.89 1.43 0.80
CA PRO A 253 -15.15 0.01 0.68
C PRO A 253 -13.85 -0.80 0.85
N MET A 254 -13.95 -1.88 1.63
CA MET A 254 -12.85 -2.82 1.85
C MET A 254 -13.31 -4.24 1.60
N ARG A 255 -12.47 -5.00 0.90
CA ARG A 255 -12.60 -6.46 0.76
C ARG A 255 -11.84 -7.16 1.87
N MET A 256 -12.53 -8.03 2.61
CA MET A 256 -11.93 -8.76 3.74
C MET A 256 -12.62 -10.08 4.00
N LEU A 257 -11.98 -10.95 4.77
CA LEU A 257 -12.60 -12.17 5.28
C LEU A 257 -13.65 -11.84 6.33
N THR A 258 -14.76 -12.58 6.35
CA THR A 258 -15.84 -12.45 7.36
C THR A 258 -15.36 -12.72 8.79
N SER A 259 -14.32 -13.54 8.95
CA SER A 259 -13.65 -13.82 10.22
C SER A 259 -12.84 -12.65 10.78
N THR A 260 -12.65 -11.57 9.98
CA THR A 260 -11.86 -10.42 10.42
C THR A 260 -12.46 -9.78 11.67
N PRO A 261 -11.70 -9.63 12.78
CA PRO A 261 -12.21 -9.07 14.03
C PRO A 261 -12.81 -7.66 13.87
N ALA A 262 -12.44 -6.96 12.82
CA ALA A 262 -13.00 -5.65 12.49
C ALA A 262 -14.51 -5.70 12.22
N LEU A 263 -15.04 -6.77 11.68
CA LEU A 263 -16.47 -6.95 11.44
C LEU A 263 -17.25 -7.28 12.73
N ALA A 264 -16.65 -8.06 13.62
CA ALA A 264 -17.28 -8.46 14.89
C ALA A 264 -17.51 -7.29 15.85
N ILE A 265 -16.75 -6.19 15.70
CA ILE A 265 -16.80 -5.03 16.62
C ILE A 265 -17.41 -3.81 15.91
N SER A 266 -18.39 -4.01 15.07
CA SER A 266 -18.95 -3.01 14.14
C SER A 266 -19.59 -1.76 14.78
N ARG A 267 -19.75 -1.71 16.10
CA ARG A 267 -20.48 -0.62 16.80
C ARG A 267 -19.61 0.36 17.60
N LYS A 268 -18.32 0.14 17.76
CA LYS A 268 -17.44 1.12 18.41
C LYS A 268 -16.57 1.81 17.35
N LYS A 269 -16.66 3.14 17.24
CA LYS A 269 -15.72 3.93 16.43
C LYS A 269 -14.29 3.48 16.75
N ARG A 270 -13.66 2.83 15.82
CA ARG A 270 -12.29 2.38 15.95
C ARG A 270 -11.37 3.43 15.42
N SER A 271 -10.38 3.59 16.16
CA SER A 271 -9.27 4.41 15.77
C SER A 271 -8.16 3.51 15.23
N CYS A 272 -7.62 3.81 14.05
CA CYS A 272 -6.35 3.23 13.64
C CYS A 272 -5.32 3.54 14.72
N ARG A 273 -4.76 2.50 15.32
CA ARG A 273 -3.53 2.63 16.11
C ARG A 273 -2.36 2.58 15.14
N PRO A 274 -1.33 3.40 15.35
CA PRO A 274 -0.12 3.37 14.53
C PRO A 274 0.61 2.03 14.60
#